data_193148c5a94895bb81a78435572e7a48
#
_entry.id   193148c5a94895bb81a78435572e7a48
#
_cell.length_a   1.000
_cell.length_b   1.000
_cell.length_c   1.000
_cell.angle_alpha   90.00
_cell.angle_beta   90.00
_cell.angle_gamma   90.00
#
_symmetry.space_group_name_H-M   'P 1'
#
loop_
_entity.id
_entity.type
_entity.pdbx_description
1 polymer ?
#
loop_
_entity_poly.entity_id
_entity_poly.type
_entity_poly.pdbx_seq_one_letter_code
_entity_poly.pdbx_strand_id
1 'polypeptide(L)'
;MTATPIDDPTTPIRPVDLFASFLHLHLDGRARAAEPVFQREGDGWQLMTFHVETDADVHGDHWEVHPEAEEVVACLAGGIRLYFRPERLGEAEEEVAVAAGSAVIVPRGRWHRIALDGPSDIMSLTVPRGSRLEKRG
;
A
#
# COMPACT_ATOMS: atom_id res chain seq x y z
N MET A 1 -11.34 -30.79 -13.44
CA MET A 1 -10.84 -29.82 -12.48
C MET A 1 -9.37 -29.55 -12.75
N THR A 2 -9.05 -28.31 -12.99
CA THR A 2 -7.66 -27.92 -13.14
C THR A 2 -7.05 -27.76 -11.75
N ALA A 3 -6.08 -28.58 -11.43
CA ALA A 3 -5.34 -28.39 -10.18
C ALA A 3 -4.54 -27.10 -10.24
N THR A 4 -4.45 -26.40 -9.14
CA THR A 4 -3.52 -25.26 -9.00
C THR A 4 -2.11 -25.79 -9.26
N PRO A 5 -1.34 -25.17 -10.15
CA PRO A 5 0.03 -25.61 -10.38
C PRO A 5 0.83 -25.57 -9.08
N ILE A 6 1.47 -26.67 -8.75
CA ILE A 6 2.41 -26.73 -7.65
C ILE A 6 3.75 -26.26 -8.21
N ASP A 7 4.44 -25.38 -7.49
CA ASP A 7 5.76 -24.92 -7.90
C ASP A 7 6.69 -26.13 -8.00
N ASP A 8 7.50 -26.12 -9.04
CA ASP A 8 8.49 -27.16 -9.23
C ASP A 8 9.44 -27.20 -8.02
N PRO A 9 9.50 -28.32 -7.28
CA PRO A 9 10.36 -28.40 -6.10
C PRO A 9 11.85 -28.30 -6.45
N THR A 10 12.21 -28.41 -7.74
CA THR A 10 13.60 -28.22 -8.17
C THR A 10 13.94 -26.76 -8.47
N THR A 11 12.93 -25.87 -8.50
CA THR A 11 13.16 -24.44 -8.71
C THR A 11 13.89 -23.86 -7.49
N PRO A 12 15.06 -23.23 -7.66
CA PRO A 12 15.77 -22.63 -6.54
C PRO A 12 14.94 -21.54 -5.89
N ILE A 13 14.94 -21.52 -4.56
CA ILE A 13 14.32 -20.44 -3.80
C ILE A 13 15.29 -19.26 -3.84
N ARG A 14 14.80 -18.09 -4.28
CA ARG A 14 15.61 -16.88 -4.42
C ARG A 14 14.93 -15.72 -3.71
N PRO A 15 15.73 -14.79 -3.17
CA PRO A 15 15.18 -13.55 -2.66
C PRO A 15 14.50 -12.72 -3.75
N VAL A 16 13.49 -11.96 -3.38
CA VAL A 16 12.84 -10.97 -4.24
C VAL A 16 13.23 -9.60 -3.73
N ASP A 17 13.64 -8.72 -4.63
CA ASP A 17 13.90 -7.33 -4.28
C ASP A 17 12.56 -6.60 -4.15
N LEU A 18 12.18 -6.28 -2.92
CA LEU A 18 10.89 -5.64 -2.64
C LEU A 18 10.77 -4.22 -3.20
N PHE A 19 11.91 -3.57 -3.48
CA PHE A 19 11.90 -2.23 -4.09
C PHE A 19 11.80 -2.29 -5.62
N ALA A 20 12.04 -3.45 -6.21
CA ALA A 20 11.96 -3.65 -7.66
C ALA A 20 10.73 -4.41 -8.10
N SER A 21 10.07 -5.11 -7.20
CA SER A 21 8.90 -5.95 -7.49
C SER A 21 7.83 -5.77 -6.42
N PHE A 22 6.57 -5.84 -6.83
CA PHE A 22 5.47 -5.98 -5.87
C PHE A 22 5.21 -7.45 -5.63
N LEU A 23 4.59 -7.78 -4.50
CA LEU A 23 4.16 -9.14 -4.22
C LEU A 23 2.64 -9.22 -4.30
N HIS A 24 2.15 -10.21 -5.02
CA HIS A 24 0.73 -10.53 -5.06
C HIS A 24 0.46 -11.69 -4.12
N LEU A 25 -0.42 -11.47 -3.17
CA LEU A 25 -0.86 -12.50 -2.22
C LEU A 25 -2.23 -12.98 -2.68
N HIS A 26 -2.23 -14.12 -3.35
CA HIS A 26 -3.44 -14.69 -3.93
C HIS A 26 -4.33 -15.31 -2.86
N LEU A 27 -5.64 -15.31 -3.13
CA LEU A 27 -6.62 -15.86 -2.19
C LEU A 27 -6.46 -17.36 -1.97
N ASP A 28 -5.81 -18.07 -2.89
CA ASP A 28 -5.54 -19.51 -2.76
C ASP A 28 -4.30 -19.84 -1.92
N GLY A 29 -3.70 -18.81 -1.32
CA GLY A 29 -2.53 -18.97 -0.44
C GLY A 29 -1.18 -18.83 -1.14
N ARG A 30 -1.16 -18.57 -2.44
CA ARG A 30 0.10 -18.36 -3.17
C ARG A 30 0.55 -16.91 -3.06
N ALA A 31 1.87 -16.72 -3.07
CA ALA A 31 2.49 -15.40 -3.16
C ALA A 31 3.39 -15.38 -4.40
N ARG A 32 3.31 -14.31 -5.18
CA ARG A 32 4.07 -14.16 -6.42
C ARG A 32 4.67 -12.77 -6.51
N ALA A 33 5.91 -12.70 -6.97
CA ALA A 33 6.51 -11.45 -7.38
C ALA A 33 5.91 -11.01 -8.71
N ALA A 34 5.69 -9.72 -8.87
CA ALA A 34 5.12 -9.13 -10.08
C ALA A 34 5.77 -7.79 -10.35
N GLU A 35 5.54 -7.25 -11.55
CA GLU A 35 5.98 -5.91 -11.89
C GLU A 35 5.39 -4.89 -10.89
N PRO A 36 6.12 -3.79 -10.61
CA PRO A 36 5.69 -2.78 -9.65
C PRO A 36 4.59 -1.88 -10.24
N VAL A 37 3.46 -2.49 -10.56
CA VAL A 37 2.28 -1.84 -11.13
C VAL A 37 1.11 -2.06 -10.19
N PHE A 38 0.40 -0.98 -9.86
CA PHE A 38 -0.78 -1.03 -9.01
C PHE A 38 -1.94 -1.67 -9.76
N GLN A 39 -2.40 -2.83 -9.31
CA GLN A 39 -3.38 -3.68 -10.01
C GLN A 39 -4.81 -3.34 -9.59
N ARG A 40 -5.41 -2.33 -10.20
CA ARG A 40 -6.75 -1.86 -9.81
C ARG A 40 -7.88 -2.85 -10.10
N GLU A 41 -7.66 -3.84 -10.96
CA GLU A 41 -8.68 -4.80 -11.39
C GLU A 41 -8.42 -6.22 -10.90
N GLY A 42 -7.27 -6.48 -10.32
CA GLY A 42 -6.90 -7.80 -9.85
C GLY A 42 -7.55 -8.18 -8.53
N ASP A 43 -7.61 -9.47 -8.26
CA ASP A 43 -8.03 -10.00 -6.97
C ASP A 43 -6.83 -10.20 -6.05
N GLY A 44 -7.10 -10.31 -4.75
CA GLY A 44 -6.08 -10.58 -3.76
C GLY A 44 -5.38 -9.32 -3.25
N TRP A 45 -4.44 -9.54 -2.36
CA TRP A 45 -3.68 -8.47 -1.72
C TRP A 45 -2.40 -8.18 -2.49
N GLN A 46 -1.98 -6.94 -2.47
CA GLN A 46 -0.73 -6.50 -3.08
C GLN A 46 0.14 -5.84 -2.03
N LEU A 47 1.38 -6.34 -1.90
CA LEU A 47 2.39 -5.73 -1.04
C LEU A 47 3.33 -4.90 -1.90
N MET A 48 3.50 -3.65 -1.54
CA MET A 48 4.30 -2.68 -2.28
C MET A 48 5.32 -2.06 -1.33
N THR A 49 6.59 -2.04 -1.75
CA THR A 49 7.65 -1.37 -1.00
C THR A 49 8.31 -0.37 -1.92
N PHE A 50 8.47 0.87 -1.47
CA PHE A 50 9.02 1.93 -2.31
C PHE A 50 9.75 2.98 -1.48
N HIS A 51 10.78 3.53 -2.10
CA HIS A 51 11.52 4.65 -1.55
C HIS A 51 10.94 5.95 -2.08
N VAL A 52 10.73 6.93 -1.23
CA VAL A 52 10.15 8.22 -1.58
C VAL A 52 10.96 9.36 -1.01
N GLU A 53 11.07 10.44 -1.76
CA GLU A 53 11.86 11.61 -1.40
C GLU A 53 10.99 12.82 -1.07
N THR A 54 9.85 12.96 -1.75
CA THR A 54 8.96 14.11 -1.59
C THR A 54 7.49 13.67 -1.54
N ASP A 55 6.64 14.57 -1.07
CA ASP A 55 5.19 14.29 -1.00
C ASP A 55 4.58 14.01 -2.37
N ALA A 56 5.17 14.51 -3.45
CA ALA A 56 4.72 14.20 -4.80
C ALA A 56 4.83 12.71 -5.12
N ASP A 57 5.83 12.03 -4.56
CA ASP A 57 6.05 10.61 -4.78
C ASP A 57 4.93 9.73 -4.17
N VAL A 58 4.18 10.28 -3.23
CA VAL A 58 3.07 9.61 -2.56
C VAL A 58 1.73 10.27 -2.87
N HIS A 59 1.64 11.00 -3.98
CA HIS A 59 0.41 11.71 -4.39
C HIS A 59 -0.14 12.61 -3.28
N GLY A 60 0.73 13.36 -2.62
CA GLY A 60 0.37 14.18 -1.46
C GLY A 60 -0.68 15.26 -1.73
N ASP A 61 -0.94 15.59 -2.99
CA ASP A 61 -1.99 16.50 -3.42
C ASP A 61 -3.34 15.82 -3.66
N HIS A 62 -3.44 14.53 -3.37
CA HIS A 62 -4.65 13.73 -3.53
C HIS A 62 -5.02 13.02 -2.24
N TRP A 63 -6.31 12.81 -2.07
CA TRP A 63 -6.85 11.81 -1.15
C TRP A 63 -6.95 10.48 -1.89
N GLU A 64 -6.72 9.39 -1.16
CA GLU A 64 -6.82 8.05 -1.71
C GLU A 64 -7.78 7.21 -0.87
N VAL A 65 -8.52 6.32 -1.52
CA VAL A 65 -9.44 5.40 -0.85
C VAL A 65 -9.31 3.99 -1.43
N HIS A 66 -9.36 3.01 -0.54
CA HIS A 66 -9.40 1.60 -0.88
C HIS A 66 -10.73 1.03 -0.43
N PRO A 67 -11.69 0.78 -1.35
CA PRO A 67 -13.04 0.36 -0.97
C PRO A 67 -13.16 -1.12 -0.65
N GLU A 68 -12.20 -1.95 -1.08
CA GLU A 68 -12.32 -3.41 -0.98
C GLU A 68 -11.64 -4.00 0.26
N ALA A 69 -10.75 -3.26 0.91
CA ALA A 69 -10.02 -3.75 2.06
C ALA A 69 -9.44 -2.62 2.90
N GLU A 70 -9.02 -2.96 4.09
CA GLU A 70 -8.14 -2.11 4.88
C GLU A 70 -6.78 -2.04 4.21
N GLU A 71 -6.00 -1.03 4.55
CA GLU A 71 -4.62 -0.91 4.09
C GLU A 71 -3.68 -0.85 5.28
N VAL A 72 -2.62 -1.66 5.23
CA VAL A 72 -1.51 -1.52 6.16
C VAL A 72 -0.50 -0.57 5.51
N VAL A 73 -0.17 0.52 6.19
CA VAL A 73 0.88 1.45 5.76
C VAL A 73 1.97 1.44 6.81
N ALA A 74 3.13 0.94 6.46
CA ALA A 74 4.28 0.84 7.36
C ALA A 74 5.40 1.77 6.92
N CYS A 75 6.09 2.36 7.88
CA CYS A 75 7.31 3.10 7.66
C CYS A 75 8.49 2.19 8.01
N LEU A 76 9.38 1.92 7.06
CA LEU A 76 10.55 1.08 7.26
C LEU A 76 11.78 1.88 7.61
N ALA A 77 11.89 3.09 7.05
CA ALA A 77 12.98 4.03 7.32
C ALA A 77 12.45 5.44 7.13
N GLY A 78 13.01 6.40 7.83
CA GLY A 78 12.54 7.78 7.81
C GLY A 78 11.38 8.01 8.76
N GLY A 79 10.41 8.78 8.35
CA GLY A 79 9.20 9.08 9.11
C GLY A 79 8.12 9.63 8.20
N ILE A 80 6.91 9.19 8.41
CA ILE A 80 5.75 9.62 7.62
C ILE A 80 4.61 10.02 8.54
N ARG A 81 3.62 10.67 7.94
CA ARG A 81 2.36 11.01 8.59
C ARG A 81 1.22 10.61 7.69
N LEU A 82 0.17 10.04 8.28
CA LEU A 82 -1.09 9.84 7.59
C LEU A 82 -2.07 10.90 8.05
N TYR A 83 -2.80 11.44 7.07
CA TYR A 83 -3.90 12.35 7.32
C TYR A 83 -5.18 11.70 6.84
N PHE A 84 -6.23 11.81 7.63
CA PHE A 84 -7.54 11.27 7.31
C PHE A 84 -8.49 12.42 7.03
N ARG A 85 -9.17 12.35 5.88
CA ARG A 85 -10.13 13.37 5.50
C ARG A 85 -11.31 13.38 6.48
N PRO A 86 -11.75 14.55 6.94
CA PRO A 86 -12.92 14.62 7.81
C PRO A 86 -14.14 13.96 7.17
N GLU A 87 -14.88 13.18 7.94
CA GLU A 87 -16.12 12.56 7.48
C GLU A 87 -17.31 13.53 7.55
N ARG A 88 -17.17 14.60 8.35
CA ARG A 88 -18.20 15.63 8.55
C ARG A 88 -17.62 17.00 8.27
N LEU A 89 -18.46 17.88 7.73
CA LEU A 89 -18.10 19.28 7.53
C LEU A 89 -17.69 19.94 8.85
N GLY A 90 -16.62 20.73 8.80
CA GLY A 90 -16.14 21.49 9.96
C GLY A 90 -15.23 20.74 10.89
N GLU A 91 -15.05 19.44 10.71
CA GLU A 91 -14.06 18.67 11.47
C GLU A 91 -12.65 18.90 10.91
N ALA A 92 -11.65 18.85 11.78
CA ALA A 92 -10.25 18.90 11.37
C ALA A 92 -9.81 17.55 10.80
N GLU A 93 -8.79 17.58 9.94
CA GLU A 93 -8.12 16.36 9.52
C GLU A 93 -7.49 15.67 10.72
N GLU A 94 -7.65 14.37 10.81
CA GLU A 94 -6.94 13.56 11.79
C GLU A 94 -5.54 13.29 11.27
N GLU A 95 -4.53 13.45 12.12
CA GLU A 95 -3.12 13.24 11.79
C GLU A 95 -2.55 12.13 12.65
N VAL A 96 -1.84 11.19 12.03
CA VAL A 96 -1.16 10.11 12.73
C VAL A 96 0.29 10.05 12.27
N ALA A 97 1.23 10.23 13.20
CA ALA A 97 2.65 10.09 12.92
C ALA A 97 3.03 8.60 12.93
N VAL A 98 3.83 8.19 11.95
CA VAL A 98 4.27 6.80 11.81
C VAL A 98 5.78 6.78 11.76
N ALA A 99 6.40 6.38 12.86
CA ALA A 99 7.85 6.26 12.97
C ALA A 99 8.34 5.00 12.26
N ALA A 100 9.63 4.98 11.93
CA ALA A 100 10.26 3.78 11.38
C ALA A 100 10.04 2.57 12.31
N GLY A 101 9.63 1.45 11.73
CA GLY A 101 9.29 0.24 12.46
C GLY A 101 7.83 0.16 12.91
N SER A 102 7.01 1.15 12.55
CA SER A 102 5.59 1.20 12.92
C SER A 102 4.70 1.16 11.69
N ALA A 103 3.45 0.81 11.89
CA ALA A 103 2.44 0.78 10.85
C ALA A 103 1.11 1.32 11.35
N VAL A 104 0.30 1.79 10.42
CA VAL A 104 -1.09 2.18 10.67
C VAL A 104 -1.98 1.29 9.81
N ILE A 105 -3.10 0.87 10.38
CA ILE A 105 -4.14 0.17 9.61
C ILE A 105 -5.20 1.18 9.25
N VAL A 106 -5.28 1.48 7.95
CA VAL A 106 -6.27 2.42 7.40
C VAL A 106 -7.59 1.67 7.22
N PRO A 107 -8.68 2.12 7.83
CA PRO A 107 -9.97 1.48 7.67
C PRO A 107 -10.42 1.44 6.20
N ARG A 108 -11.12 0.38 5.85
CA ARG A 108 -11.74 0.25 4.52
C ARG A 108 -12.63 1.47 4.25
N GLY A 109 -12.48 2.05 3.05
CA GLY A 109 -13.30 3.15 2.62
C GLY A 109 -12.97 4.50 3.25
N ARG A 110 -11.90 4.58 4.04
CA ARG A 110 -11.49 5.84 4.66
C ARG A 110 -10.53 6.59 3.74
N TRP A 111 -10.90 7.79 3.37
CA TRP A 111 -10.04 8.67 2.58
C TRP A 111 -8.85 9.15 3.39
N HIS A 112 -7.67 8.96 2.85
CA HIS A 112 -6.41 9.27 3.53
C HIS A 112 -5.36 9.76 2.54
N ARG A 113 -4.28 10.33 3.09
CA ARG A 113 -3.09 10.70 2.34
C ARG A 113 -1.86 10.54 3.20
N ILE A 114 -0.72 10.42 2.55
CA ILE A 114 0.59 10.31 3.21
C ILE A 114 1.34 11.61 2.99
N ALA A 115 2.04 12.06 4.05
CA ALA A 115 3.02 13.14 3.96
C ALA A 115 4.34 12.65 4.55
N LEU A 116 5.44 13.16 4.05
CA LEU A 116 6.77 12.74 4.48
C LEU A 116 7.36 13.75 5.45
N ASP A 117 8.03 13.27 6.49
CA ASP A 117 8.90 14.09 7.34
C ASP A 117 10.29 14.26 6.71
N GLY A 118 10.60 13.47 5.69
CA GLY A 118 11.84 13.44 4.93
C GLY A 118 11.84 12.21 4.04
N PRO A 119 12.97 11.94 3.34
CA PRO A 119 13.06 10.71 2.54
C PRO A 119 12.74 9.48 3.39
N SER A 120 11.94 8.58 2.86
CA SER A 120 11.42 7.45 3.62
C SER A 120 11.26 6.21 2.76
N ASP A 121 11.29 5.05 3.42
CA ASP A 121 10.93 3.77 2.83
C ASP A 121 9.59 3.35 3.40
N ILE A 122 8.65 3.07 2.52
CA ILE A 122 7.26 2.75 2.87
C ILE A 122 6.91 1.37 2.35
N MET A 123 6.16 0.63 3.15
CA MET A 123 5.55 -0.63 2.72
C MET A 123 4.04 -0.51 2.87
N SER A 124 3.31 -0.86 1.82
CA SER A 124 1.86 -0.83 1.81
C SER A 124 1.32 -2.21 1.45
N LEU A 125 0.24 -2.59 2.10
CA LEU A 125 -0.44 -3.87 1.84
C LEU A 125 -1.95 -3.63 1.83
N THR A 126 -2.58 -3.86 0.68
CA THR A 126 -4.03 -3.71 0.53
C THR A 126 -4.53 -4.50 -0.67
N VAL A 127 -5.85 -4.55 -0.82
CA VAL A 127 -6.49 -4.99 -2.07
C VAL A 127 -6.69 -3.75 -2.93
N PRO A 128 -5.95 -3.62 -4.04
CA PRO A 128 -5.99 -2.38 -4.83
C PRO A 128 -7.24 -2.20 -5.67
N ARG A 129 -8.03 -3.23 -5.85
CA ARG A 129 -9.23 -3.20 -6.68
C ARG A 129 -10.19 -2.09 -6.26
N GLY A 130 -10.61 -1.29 -7.23
CA GLY A 130 -11.53 -0.19 -7.01
C GLY A 130 -10.93 1.04 -6.33
N SER A 131 -9.64 1.06 -6.05
CA SER A 131 -8.96 2.21 -5.45
C SER A 131 -9.10 3.45 -6.31
N ARG A 132 -9.26 4.60 -5.66
CA ARG A 132 -9.47 5.88 -6.34
C ARG A 132 -8.66 6.98 -5.70
N LEU A 133 -8.31 7.98 -6.51
CA LEU A 133 -7.68 9.22 -6.08
C LEU A 133 -8.64 10.38 -6.31
N GLU A 134 -8.64 11.33 -5.39
CA GLU A 134 -9.40 12.56 -5.52
C GLU A 134 -8.50 13.73 -5.15
N LYS A 135 -8.40 14.71 -6.06
CA LYS A 135 -7.54 15.86 -5.84
C LYS A 135 -8.02 16.67 -4.64
N ARG A 136 -7.06 17.07 -3.79
CA ARG A 136 -7.34 17.97 -2.68
C ARG A 136 -7.62 19.35 -3.25
N GLY A 137 -8.72 19.89 -2.83
CA GLY A 137 -9.13 21.18 -3.34
C GLY A 137 -9.26 22.24 -2.30
#